data_288b0f45ad2d7e17c653cfb6149054c6
#
_entry.id   288b0f45ad2d7e17c653cfb6149054c6
#
_cell.length_a   1.000
_cell.length_b   1.000
_cell.length_c   1.000
_cell.angle_alpha   90.00
_cell.angle_beta   90.00
_cell.angle_gamma   90.00
#
_symmetry.space_group_name_H-M   'P 1'
#
loop_
_entity.id
_entity.type
_entity.pdbx_description
1 polymer ?
#
loop_
_entity_poly.entity_id
_entity_poly.type
_entity_poly.pdbx_seq_one_letter_code
_entity_poly.pdbx_strand_id
1 'polypeptide(L)'
;ILNAINNYYIHYVLVFDNQGRFIYKLDKRGQGPGEYTSLNDIAIDPLKDELVLLTASHGIFRFDLNGNFTNRVKSVFGSDLAIDSVGNIYQTLWCNDNNPNRLLFLSQSDSTYFYRVTKDDFVRLNQYGHSNLFDCYNGNVYYSNSYCDTIFNVTNAQITPYLYINYNGKNFPTKEVFKEGYDFYAINAEKNNYKDRFRTDTYQISDNFLYVSAMEGNGQDVMALYSFKTGKTLSGHRLIDDVFFPNNTFVFTGFNTPRAVEDGWLLWFVRPSWLLRGYNTYKKNVSSEKWEAFCKRHPKLVEVCSQLDEES
;
A
#
# COMPACT_ATOMS: atom_id res chain seq x y z
N ILE A 1 2.60 8.77 13.69
CA ILE A 1 2.45 8.46 12.25
C ILE A 1 3.83 8.14 11.72
N LEU A 2 4.01 6.92 11.27
CA LEU A 2 5.22 6.47 10.62
C LEU A 2 5.08 6.69 9.12
N ASN A 3 5.94 7.54 8.56
CA ASN A 3 6.10 7.63 7.11
C ASN A 3 7.35 6.85 6.71
N ALA A 4 7.15 5.63 6.21
CA ALA A 4 8.15 4.96 5.41
C ALA A 4 7.92 5.35 3.95
N ILE A 5 8.81 6.13 3.39
CA ILE A 5 8.81 6.40 1.95
C ILE A 5 9.52 5.22 1.31
N ASN A 6 8.76 4.26 0.83
CA ASN A 6 9.31 3.13 0.10
C ASN A 6 9.70 3.60 -1.31
N ASN A 7 10.96 4.00 -1.44
CA ASN A 7 11.61 4.23 -2.72
C ASN A 7 12.87 3.35 -2.72
N TYR A 8 13.19 2.65 -3.79
CA TYR A 8 14.36 1.78 -3.92
C TYR A 8 15.70 2.41 -3.50
N TYR A 9 15.72 3.73 -3.30
CA TYR A 9 16.88 4.51 -2.88
C TYR A 9 16.78 5.07 -1.46
N ILE A 10 15.65 4.87 -0.76
CA ILE A 10 15.48 5.41 0.60
C ILE A 10 15.66 4.26 1.59
N HIS A 11 16.62 4.45 2.48
CA HIS A 11 17.05 3.44 3.44
C HIS A 11 16.85 3.92 4.89
N TYR A 12 15.92 4.83 5.11
CA TYR A 12 15.65 5.38 6.43
C TYR A 12 14.16 5.49 6.71
N VAL A 13 13.83 5.58 7.99
CA VAL A 13 12.47 5.81 8.48
C VAL A 13 12.42 7.18 9.14
N LEU A 14 11.42 7.97 8.79
CA LEU A 14 11.10 9.21 9.48
C LEU A 14 9.97 8.95 10.47
N VAL A 15 10.18 9.38 11.71
CA VAL A 15 9.21 9.21 12.80
C VAL A 15 8.64 10.56 13.19
N PHE A 16 7.31 10.62 13.24
CA PHE A 16 6.54 11.81 13.59
C PHE A 16 5.58 11.48 14.72
N ASP A 17 5.22 12.48 15.53
CA ASP A 17 4.15 12.33 16.51
C ASP A 17 2.75 12.36 15.82
N ASN A 18 1.70 12.20 16.63
CA ASN A 18 0.32 12.21 16.14
C ASN A 18 -0.18 13.59 15.67
N GLN A 19 0.64 14.63 15.83
CA GLN A 19 0.39 15.98 15.32
C GLN A 19 1.20 16.29 14.06
N GLY A 20 1.96 15.30 13.56
CA GLY A 20 2.81 15.43 12.38
C GLY A 20 4.14 16.13 12.64
N ARG A 21 4.54 16.34 13.89
CA ARG A 21 5.83 16.95 14.23
C ARG A 21 6.92 15.88 14.14
N PHE A 22 8.01 16.22 13.45
CA PHE A 22 9.17 15.35 13.32
C PHE A 22 9.78 15.06 14.70
N ILE A 23 10.03 13.76 14.97
CA ILE A 23 10.67 13.30 16.20
C ILE A 23 12.12 12.91 15.90
N TYR A 24 12.33 11.93 15.02
CA TYR A 24 13.68 11.51 14.64
C TYR A 24 13.70 10.77 13.30
N LYS A 25 14.91 10.59 12.78
CA LYS A 25 15.24 9.79 11.61
C LYS A 25 15.98 8.52 12.05
N LEU A 26 15.43 7.35 11.73
CA LEU A 26 16.12 6.08 11.88
C LEU A 26 16.89 5.78 10.58
N ASP A 27 18.18 5.97 10.58
CA ASP A 27 19.09 5.67 9.47
C ASP A 27 20.24 4.81 10.00
N LYS A 28 20.12 3.52 9.84
CA LYS A 28 21.07 2.51 10.34
C LYS A 28 21.69 1.72 9.19
N ARG A 29 22.10 2.43 8.14
CA ARG A 29 22.76 1.79 7.00
C ARG A 29 24.15 1.29 7.34
N GLY A 30 24.38 0.01 7.07
CA GLY A 30 25.68 -0.61 7.32
C GLY A 30 25.59 -2.13 7.31
N GLN A 31 26.61 -2.78 7.88
CA GLN A 31 26.73 -4.24 7.98
C GLN A 31 26.99 -4.72 9.42
N GLY A 32 26.96 -3.80 10.37
CA GLY A 32 27.14 -4.10 11.79
C GLY A 32 25.88 -4.65 12.45
N PRO A 33 25.95 -4.99 13.73
CA PRO A 33 24.80 -5.39 14.52
C PRO A 33 23.73 -4.27 14.55
N GLY A 34 22.50 -4.61 14.16
CA GLY A 34 21.42 -3.61 14.08
C GLY A 34 21.49 -2.68 12.87
N GLU A 35 22.41 -2.91 11.94
CA GLU A 35 22.52 -2.18 10.68
C GLU A 35 21.93 -2.99 9.53
N TYR A 36 21.38 -2.30 8.52
CA TYR A 36 20.77 -2.90 7.33
C TYR A 36 21.24 -2.21 6.05
N THR A 37 21.23 -2.95 4.94
CA THR A 37 21.68 -2.42 3.64
C THR A 37 20.58 -1.80 2.81
N SER A 38 19.35 -2.28 2.98
CA SER A 38 18.18 -1.83 2.24
C SER A 38 16.91 -2.04 3.06
N LEU A 39 15.90 -1.27 2.77
CA LEU A 39 14.59 -1.36 3.40
C LEU A 39 13.54 -1.69 2.34
N ASN A 40 12.79 -2.77 2.54
CA ASN A 40 11.71 -3.17 1.65
C ASN A 40 10.35 -2.72 2.18
N ASP A 41 10.12 -2.94 3.48
CA ASP A 41 8.84 -2.58 4.10
C ASP A 41 9.00 -2.36 5.59
N ILE A 42 7.97 -1.78 6.21
CA ILE A 42 7.92 -1.45 7.63
C ILE A 42 6.53 -1.73 8.20
N ALA A 43 6.50 -2.27 9.42
CA ALA A 43 5.29 -2.40 10.22
C ALA A 43 5.55 -1.96 11.67
N ILE A 44 4.48 -1.77 12.42
CA ILE A 44 4.55 -1.58 13.88
C ILE A 44 4.04 -2.85 14.54
N ASP A 45 4.76 -3.36 15.50
CA ASP A 45 4.28 -4.39 16.42
C ASP A 45 3.53 -3.72 17.56
N PRO A 46 2.18 -3.77 17.57
CA PRO A 46 1.40 -3.04 18.55
C PRO A 46 1.48 -3.67 19.95
N LEU A 47 1.92 -4.92 20.03
CA LEU A 47 2.06 -5.62 21.31
C LEU A 47 3.36 -5.25 22.04
N LYS A 48 4.42 -4.97 21.28
CA LYS A 48 5.76 -4.69 21.81
C LYS A 48 6.17 -3.24 21.70
N ASP A 49 5.35 -2.41 21.07
CA ASP A 49 5.69 -1.03 20.72
C ASP A 49 7.03 -0.95 19.99
N GLU A 50 7.21 -1.81 18.98
CA GLU A 50 8.43 -1.90 18.19
C GLU A 50 8.18 -1.55 16.71
N LEU A 51 9.17 -0.91 16.11
CA LEU A 51 9.31 -0.82 14.66
C LEU A 51 9.89 -2.11 14.13
N VAL A 52 9.25 -2.66 13.11
CA VAL A 52 9.66 -3.90 12.45
C VAL A 52 9.97 -3.59 10.99
N LEU A 53 11.22 -3.75 10.62
CA LEU A 53 11.75 -3.43 9.29
C LEU A 53 12.05 -4.70 8.52
N LEU A 54 11.45 -4.85 7.35
CA LEU A 54 11.81 -5.90 6.38
C LEU A 54 12.94 -5.40 5.50
N THR A 55 14.02 -6.14 5.43
CA THR A 55 15.19 -5.81 4.62
C THR A 55 15.40 -6.79 3.48
N ALA A 56 15.97 -6.34 2.36
CA ALA A 56 16.13 -7.17 1.17
C ALA A 56 17.05 -8.37 1.36
N SER A 57 18.04 -8.28 2.22
CA SER A 57 19.12 -9.27 2.24
C SER A 57 19.29 -10.00 3.58
N HIS A 58 18.71 -9.50 4.66
CA HIS A 58 19.22 -9.89 5.97
C HIS A 58 18.16 -10.24 7.01
N GLY A 59 16.88 -10.23 6.65
CA GLY A 59 15.80 -10.59 7.56
C GLY A 59 15.01 -9.40 8.09
N ILE A 60 14.38 -9.61 9.20
CA ILE A 60 13.49 -8.65 9.85
C ILE A 60 14.23 -8.06 11.05
N PHE A 61 14.38 -6.75 11.07
CA PHE A 61 15.02 -6.01 12.16
C PHE A 61 13.95 -5.37 13.03
N ARG A 62 14.15 -5.42 14.33
CA ARG A 62 13.27 -4.79 15.32
C ARG A 62 14.00 -3.66 16.03
N PHE A 63 13.29 -2.55 16.22
CA PHE A 63 13.76 -1.37 16.94
C PHE A 63 12.67 -0.92 17.90
N ASP A 64 13.03 -0.44 19.07
CA ASP A 64 12.08 0.24 19.93
C ASP A 64 11.61 1.57 19.29
N LEU A 65 10.58 2.21 19.86
CA LEU A 65 10.06 3.48 19.33
C LEU A 65 11.04 4.65 19.51
N ASN A 66 12.16 4.46 20.20
CA ASN A 66 13.25 5.43 20.29
C ASN A 66 14.35 5.18 19.22
N GLY A 67 14.21 4.15 18.40
CA GLY A 67 15.17 3.81 17.35
C GLY A 67 16.36 2.97 17.83
N ASN A 68 16.28 2.36 19.01
CA ASN A 68 17.30 1.44 19.49
C ASN A 68 17.04 0.04 18.94
N PHE A 69 18.07 -0.60 18.42
CA PHE A 69 17.99 -1.97 17.94
C PHE A 69 17.68 -2.94 19.10
N THR A 70 16.66 -3.75 18.95
CA THR A 70 16.25 -4.74 19.96
C THR A 70 16.55 -6.17 19.53
N ASN A 71 16.22 -6.54 18.29
CA ASN A 71 16.37 -7.91 17.82
C ASN A 71 16.44 -7.99 16.29
N ARG A 72 16.90 -9.14 15.81
CA ARG A 72 16.87 -9.52 14.40
C ARG A 72 16.33 -10.93 14.25
N VAL A 73 15.28 -11.08 13.45
CA VAL A 73 14.73 -12.38 13.07
C VAL A 73 15.23 -12.74 11.67
N LYS A 74 15.81 -13.93 11.54
CA LYS A 74 16.23 -14.43 10.23
C LYS A 74 14.99 -14.68 9.37
N SER A 75 14.97 -14.12 8.20
CA SER A 75 13.89 -14.30 7.23
C SER A 75 14.44 -14.56 5.84
N VAL A 76 13.57 -14.94 4.92
CA VAL A 76 13.86 -15.08 3.50
C VAL A 76 13.49 -13.80 2.75
N PHE A 77 13.99 -13.67 1.54
CA PHE A 77 13.72 -12.47 0.72
C PHE A 77 12.24 -12.31 0.41
N GLY A 78 11.72 -11.10 0.66
CA GLY A 78 10.33 -10.74 0.42
C GLY A 78 10.13 -9.24 0.25
N SER A 79 8.90 -8.83 -0.08
CA SER A 79 8.60 -7.43 -0.42
C SER A 79 7.74 -6.72 0.62
N ASP A 80 6.77 -7.40 1.21
CA ASP A 80 5.77 -6.77 2.06
C ASP A 80 5.69 -7.46 3.43
N LEU A 81 5.32 -6.69 4.43
CA LEU A 81 5.28 -7.08 5.84
C LEU A 81 3.97 -6.65 6.47
N ALA A 82 3.38 -7.52 7.29
CA ALA A 82 2.27 -7.18 8.15
C ALA A 82 2.44 -7.83 9.53
N ILE A 83 1.79 -7.25 10.54
CA ILE A 83 1.80 -7.76 11.91
C ILE A 83 0.37 -7.73 12.42
N ASP A 84 -0.09 -8.82 13.01
CA ASP A 84 -1.40 -8.87 13.66
C ASP A 84 -1.38 -8.30 15.09
N SER A 85 -2.55 -8.19 15.71
CA SER A 85 -2.71 -7.62 17.05
C SER A 85 -2.02 -8.41 18.17
N VAL A 86 -1.62 -9.65 17.89
CA VAL A 86 -0.89 -10.50 18.83
C VAL A 86 0.59 -10.64 18.49
N GLY A 87 1.09 -9.85 17.53
CA GLY A 87 2.50 -9.73 17.20
C GLY A 87 3.05 -10.83 16.29
N ASN A 88 2.20 -11.62 15.63
CA ASN A 88 2.65 -12.53 14.59
C ASN A 88 2.98 -11.75 13.33
N ILE A 89 4.01 -12.20 12.63
CA ILE A 89 4.52 -11.56 11.41
C ILE A 89 4.09 -12.33 10.18
N TYR A 90 3.63 -11.61 9.19
CA TYR A 90 3.27 -12.08 7.85
C TYR A 90 4.18 -11.40 6.84
N GLN A 91 4.74 -12.17 5.93
CA GLN A 91 5.65 -11.65 4.93
C GLN A 91 5.32 -12.26 3.57
N THR A 92 5.29 -11.45 2.52
CA THR A 92 5.25 -11.96 1.15
C THR A 92 6.63 -12.40 0.72
N LEU A 93 6.69 -13.50 -0.04
CA LEU A 93 7.92 -14.06 -0.55
C LEU A 93 7.97 -13.93 -2.07
N TRP A 94 9.17 -13.78 -2.60
CA TRP A 94 9.39 -13.87 -4.03
C TRP A 94 9.38 -15.33 -4.44
N CYS A 95 8.31 -15.70 -5.15
CA CYS A 95 8.18 -17.04 -5.70
C CYS A 95 8.99 -17.19 -6.99
N ASN A 96 9.68 -18.31 -7.11
CA ASN A 96 10.31 -18.76 -8.34
C ASN A 96 10.29 -20.28 -8.38
N ASP A 97 10.87 -20.89 -9.41
CA ASP A 97 10.90 -22.35 -9.56
C ASP A 97 11.58 -23.07 -8.39
N ASN A 98 12.51 -22.40 -7.71
CA ASN A 98 13.24 -22.93 -6.54
C ASN A 98 12.55 -22.62 -5.21
N ASN A 99 11.66 -21.63 -5.18
CA ASN A 99 10.88 -21.25 -4.00
C ASN A 99 9.41 -21.07 -4.36
N PRO A 100 8.59 -22.14 -4.23
CA PRO A 100 7.16 -22.08 -4.53
C PRO A 100 6.34 -21.42 -3.42
N ASN A 101 6.95 -21.04 -2.30
CA ASN A 101 6.26 -20.43 -1.18
C ASN A 101 5.98 -18.97 -1.46
N ARG A 102 4.78 -18.51 -1.12
CA ARG A 102 4.31 -17.15 -1.35
C ARG A 102 4.23 -16.32 -0.09
N LEU A 103 3.79 -16.93 0.98
CA LEU A 103 3.64 -16.29 2.27
C LEU A 103 4.49 -17.01 3.31
N LEU A 104 5.09 -16.24 4.18
CA LEU A 104 5.74 -16.68 5.38
C LEU A 104 4.93 -16.15 6.57
N PHE A 105 4.66 -17.03 7.51
CA PHE A 105 4.11 -16.71 8.81
C PHE A 105 5.15 -17.02 9.88
N LEU A 106 5.41 -16.07 10.75
CA LEU A 106 6.28 -16.21 11.91
C LEU A 106 5.44 -15.95 13.16
N SER A 107 5.23 -16.97 13.97
CA SER A 107 4.59 -16.79 15.25
C SER A 107 5.52 -16.15 16.26
N GLN A 108 4.98 -15.61 17.34
CA GLN A 108 5.79 -15.12 18.47
C GLN A 108 6.64 -16.19 19.14
N SER A 109 6.24 -17.47 19.04
CA SER A 109 6.99 -18.63 19.56
C SER A 109 8.05 -19.15 18.59
N ASP A 110 8.48 -18.33 17.62
CA ASP A 110 9.47 -18.65 16.57
C ASP A 110 9.07 -19.82 15.66
N SER A 111 7.81 -20.23 15.68
CA SER A 111 7.30 -21.22 14.73
C SER A 111 7.12 -20.58 13.36
N THR A 112 7.71 -21.20 12.35
CA THR A 112 7.70 -20.70 10.97
C THR A 112 6.83 -21.60 10.11
N TYR A 113 5.87 -21.00 9.43
CA TYR A 113 4.99 -21.68 8.48
C TYR A 113 5.12 -21.04 7.11
N PHE A 114 5.20 -21.89 6.09
CA PHE A 114 5.22 -21.45 4.71
C PHE A 114 3.92 -21.83 4.01
N TYR A 115 3.31 -20.87 3.37
CA TYR A 115 2.18 -21.13 2.47
C TYR A 115 2.69 -21.31 1.07
N ARG A 116 2.56 -22.53 0.59
CA ARG A 116 2.86 -22.88 -0.78
C ARG A 116 1.67 -22.50 -1.64
N VAL A 117 1.94 -21.73 -2.68
CA VAL A 117 0.99 -21.51 -3.76
C VAL A 117 1.17 -22.62 -4.77
N THR A 118 0.09 -23.31 -5.11
CA THR A 118 0.15 -24.32 -6.17
C THR A 118 0.35 -23.66 -7.52
N LYS A 119 0.99 -24.35 -8.46
CA LYS A 119 1.19 -23.84 -9.83
C LYS A 119 -0.12 -23.42 -10.52
N ASP A 120 -1.23 -24.01 -10.10
CA ASP A 120 -2.56 -23.76 -10.68
C ASP A 120 -3.23 -22.50 -10.11
N ASP A 121 -2.78 -21.99 -8.95
CA ASP A 121 -3.45 -20.90 -8.26
C ASP A 121 -2.80 -19.55 -8.50
N PHE A 122 -1.53 -19.51 -8.90
CA PHE A 122 -0.81 -18.24 -9.02
C PHE A 122 0.34 -18.24 -10.00
N VAL A 123 0.26 -17.28 -10.76
CA VAL A 123 1.18 -16.85 -11.75
C VAL A 123 2.41 -16.18 -11.17
N ARG A 124 3.50 -16.32 -11.86
CA ARG A 124 4.82 -15.71 -11.66
C ARG A 124 4.83 -14.18 -11.69
N LEU A 125 3.71 -13.53 -11.39
CA LEU A 125 3.49 -12.08 -11.53
C LEU A 125 3.97 -11.25 -10.36
N ASN A 126 4.76 -11.83 -9.50
CA ASN A 126 5.21 -11.18 -8.28
C ASN A 126 6.16 -10.02 -8.44
N GLN A 127 6.65 -9.80 -9.63
CA GLN A 127 7.83 -8.94 -9.75
C GLN A 127 7.51 -7.48 -10.02
N TYR A 128 6.24 -7.12 -10.28
CA TYR A 128 5.96 -5.80 -10.86
C TYR A 128 4.73 -5.06 -10.31
N GLY A 129 4.22 -5.46 -9.17
CA GLY A 129 3.14 -4.72 -8.51
C GLY A 129 3.63 -4.07 -7.22
N HIS A 130 3.68 -2.76 -7.17
CA HIS A 130 3.99 -1.98 -5.97
C HIS A 130 2.76 -1.76 -5.07
N SER A 131 1.80 -2.64 -5.12
CA SER A 131 0.60 -2.57 -4.29
C SER A 131 0.88 -3.19 -2.93
N ASN A 132 0.42 -2.54 -1.87
CA ASN A 132 0.36 -3.16 -0.55
C ASN A 132 -0.49 -4.42 -0.68
N LEU A 133 0.14 -5.57 -0.51
CA LEU A 133 -0.53 -6.87 -0.60
C LEU A 133 -1.25 -7.23 0.69
N PHE A 134 -0.86 -6.61 1.81
CA PHE A 134 -1.49 -6.77 3.10
C PHE A 134 -2.30 -5.55 3.50
N ASP A 135 -3.39 -5.81 4.21
CA ASP A 135 -4.13 -4.83 4.99
C ASP A 135 -4.38 -5.38 6.39
N CYS A 136 -4.21 -4.52 7.40
CA CYS A 136 -4.42 -4.87 8.80
C CYS A 136 -5.66 -4.15 9.30
N TYR A 137 -6.69 -4.92 9.66
CA TYR A 137 -7.94 -4.37 10.13
C TYR A 137 -8.53 -5.21 11.26
N ASN A 138 -8.95 -4.58 12.35
CA ASN A 138 -9.51 -5.23 13.54
C ASN A 138 -8.64 -6.38 14.08
N GLY A 139 -7.32 -6.18 14.12
CA GLY A 139 -6.36 -7.16 14.61
C GLY A 139 -6.14 -8.36 13.70
N ASN A 140 -6.80 -8.41 12.54
CA ASN A 140 -6.62 -9.43 11.53
C ASN A 140 -5.73 -8.92 10.41
N VAL A 141 -5.07 -9.85 9.72
CA VAL A 141 -4.30 -9.58 8.53
C VAL A 141 -5.04 -10.14 7.32
N TYR A 142 -5.25 -9.28 6.35
CA TYR A 142 -5.84 -9.60 5.06
C TYR A 142 -4.78 -9.55 4.00
N TYR A 143 -4.93 -10.42 3.01
CA TYR A 143 -4.00 -10.55 1.92
C TYR A 143 -4.74 -10.67 0.59
N SER A 144 -4.28 -9.95 -0.39
CA SER A 144 -4.63 -10.20 -1.78
C SER A 144 -3.40 -10.04 -2.65
N ASN A 145 -3.49 -10.45 -3.88
CA ASN A 145 -2.41 -10.36 -4.85
C ASN A 145 -2.95 -9.69 -6.11
N SER A 146 -2.11 -8.98 -6.82
CA SER A 146 -2.43 -8.49 -8.17
C SER A 146 -2.97 -9.65 -9.02
N TYR A 147 -4.03 -9.39 -9.77
CA TYR A 147 -4.76 -10.41 -10.55
C TYR A 147 -5.54 -11.45 -9.73
N CYS A 148 -5.68 -11.24 -8.42
CA CYS A 148 -6.56 -12.04 -7.58
C CYS A 148 -7.74 -11.19 -7.14
N ASP A 149 -8.94 -11.64 -7.45
CA ASP A 149 -10.16 -10.92 -7.08
C ASP A 149 -10.70 -11.34 -5.72
N THR A 150 -9.96 -12.21 -5.01
CA THR A 150 -10.30 -12.65 -3.66
C THR A 150 -9.34 -12.01 -2.66
N ILE A 151 -9.91 -11.39 -1.64
CA ILE A 151 -9.19 -10.98 -0.45
C ILE A 151 -9.30 -12.12 0.56
N PHE A 152 -8.18 -12.57 1.08
CA PHE A 152 -8.11 -13.66 2.06
C PHE A 152 -7.83 -13.10 3.45
N ASN A 153 -8.46 -13.66 4.47
CA ASN A 153 -7.99 -13.53 5.83
C ASN A 153 -6.88 -14.57 6.04
N VAL A 154 -5.71 -14.10 6.48
CA VAL A 154 -4.52 -14.95 6.69
C VAL A 154 -4.10 -15.03 8.15
N THR A 155 -4.91 -14.51 9.06
CA THR A 155 -4.64 -14.47 10.50
C THR A 155 -4.46 -15.88 11.07
N ASN A 156 -3.57 -16.02 12.06
CA ASN A 156 -3.27 -17.29 12.73
C ASN A 156 -2.82 -18.41 11.80
N ALA A 157 -2.05 -18.10 10.78
CA ALA A 157 -1.54 -19.07 9.83
C ALA A 157 -2.63 -19.87 9.08
N GLN A 158 -3.81 -19.32 8.94
CA GLN A 158 -4.90 -19.92 8.17
C GLN A 158 -5.25 -19.01 7.00
N ILE A 159 -5.43 -19.59 5.82
CA ILE A 159 -5.87 -18.85 4.65
C ILE A 159 -7.33 -19.18 4.38
N THR A 160 -8.19 -18.18 4.58
CA THR A 160 -9.63 -18.30 4.32
C THR A 160 -10.12 -17.17 3.42
N PRO A 161 -10.94 -17.46 2.39
CA PRO A 161 -11.56 -16.42 1.59
C PRO A 161 -12.40 -15.50 2.47
N TYR A 162 -12.22 -14.18 2.31
CA TYR A 162 -12.97 -13.18 3.07
C TYR A 162 -13.93 -12.39 2.18
N LEU A 163 -13.44 -11.80 1.11
CA LEU A 163 -14.23 -11.04 0.14
C LEU A 163 -13.85 -11.42 -1.28
N TYR A 164 -14.85 -11.45 -2.16
CA TYR A 164 -14.65 -11.62 -3.59
C TYR A 164 -15.10 -10.33 -4.31
N ILE A 165 -14.21 -9.76 -5.12
CA ILE A 165 -14.48 -8.57 -5.90
C ILE A 165 -14.98 -8.98 -7.28
N ASN A 166 -16.24 -8.68 -7.57
CA ASN A 166 -16.85 -8.98 -8.84
C ASN A 166 -17.04 -7.69 -9.67
N TYR A 167 -16.32 -7.61 -10.75
CA TYR A 167 -16.44 -6.51 -11.71
C TYR A 167 -17.56 -6.73 -12.73
N ASN A 168 -18.69 -7.26 -12.25
CA ASN A 168 -19.86 -7.56 -13.07
C ASN A 168 -19.53 -8.51 -14.23
N GLY A 169 -18.79 -9.57 -13.94
CA GLY A 169 -18.34 -10.57 -14.92
C GLY A 169 -17.19 -10.11 -15.81
N LYS A 170 -16.63 -8.95 -15.57
CA LYS A 170 -15.48 -8.41 -16.30
C LYS A 170 -14.16 -8.56 -15.53
N ASN A 171 -14.10 -9.50 -14.62
CA ASN A 171 -12.86 -9.85 -13.95
C ASN A 171 -11.80 -10.29 -14.96
N PHE A 172 -10.54 -9.98 -14.70
CA PHE A 172 -9.44 -10.44 -15.53
C PHE A 172 -9.36 -11.97 -15.46
N PRO A 173 -9.32 -12.69 -16.59
CA PRO A 173 -9.37 -14.15 -16.59
C PRO A 173 -8.01 -14.76 -16.26
N THR A 174 -7.56 -14.55 -15.04
CA THR A 174 -6.24 -14.91 -14.54
C THR A 174 -5.88 -16.38 -14.81
N LYS A 175 -6.82 -17.29 -14.55
CA LYS A 175 -6.58 -18.73 -14.73
C LYS A 175 -6.37 -19.13 -16.19
N GLU A 176 -7.12 -18.51 -17.10
CA GLU A 176 -6.99 -18.79 -18.54
C GLU A 176 -5.69 -18.21 -19.11
N VAL A 177 -5.39 -16.97 -18.74
CA VAL A 177 -4.23 -16.25 -19.28
C VAL A 177 -2.92 -16.86 -18.82
N PHE A 178 -2.90 -17.42 -17.62
CA PHE A 178 -1.66 -17.87 -17.01
C PHE A 178 -1.44 -19.38 -17.03
N LYS A 179 -2.29 -20.13 -17.69
CA LYS A 179 -2.16 -21.60 -17.81
C LYS A 179 -0.82 -22.08 -18.36
N GLU A 180 -0.17 -21.29 -19.21
CA GLU A 180 1.01 -21.69 -19.96
C GLU A 180 2.31 -21.02 -19.50
N GLY A 181 2.33 -20.43 -18.29
CA GLY A 181 3.54 -19.79 -17.76
C GLY A 181 3.83 -18.42 -18.38
N TYR A 182 2.82 -17.72 -18.83
CA TYR A 182 2.92 -16.35 -19.29
C TYR A 182 3.61 -15.48 -18.27
N ASP A 183 4.56 -14.69 -18.71
CA ASP A 183 5.20 -13.66 -17.93
C ASP A 183 4.48 -12.31 -18.11
N PHE A 184 4.88 -11.32 -17.33
CA PHE A 184 4.33 -9.95 -17.42
C PHE A 184 4.43 -9.35 -18.82
N TYR A 185 5.44 -9.71 -19.61
CA TYR A 185 5.62 -9.21 -20.97
C TYR A 185 4.58 -9.78 -21.93
N ALA A 186 4.23 -11.06 -21.77
CA ALA A 186 3.17 -11.69 -22.55
C ALA A 186 1.80 -11.04 -22.26
N ILE A 187 1.50 -10.71 -21.00
CA ILE A 187 0.28 -9.97 -20.63
C ILE A 187 0.24 -8.60 -21.29
N ASN A 188 1.36 -7.88 -21.28
CA ASN A 188 1.44 -6.58 -21.92
C ASN A 188 1.26 -6.67 -23.46
N ALA A 189 1.70 -7.75 -24.08
CA ALA A 189 1.48 -7.98 -25.50
C ALA A 189 0.00 -8.28 -25.82
N GLU A 190 -0.72 -8.91 -24.88
CA GLU A 190 -2.14 -9.27 -25.05
C GLU A 190 -3.13 -8.22 -24.50
N LYS A 191 -2.65 -7.06 -24.07
CA LYS A 191 -3.50 -5.99 -23.51
C LYS A 191 -4.76 -5.68 -24.33
N ASN A 192 -4.67 -5.76 -25.64
CA ASN A 192 -5.79 -5.48 -26.53
C ASN A 192 -6.92 -6.50 -26.42
N ASN A 193 -6.63 -7.75 -26.01
CA ASN A 193 -7.61 -8.81 -25.86
C ASN A 193 -8.42 -8.69 -24.56
N TYR A 194 -7.86 -7.97 -23.57
CA TYR A 194 -8.45 -7.83 -22.25
C TYR A 194 -8.70 -6.38 -21.84
N LYS A 195 -8.78 -5.47 -22.79
CA LYS A 195 -8.91 -4.02 -22.56
C LYS A 195 -10.14 -3.62 -21.72
N ASP A 196 -11.18 -4.42 -21.71
CA ASP A 196 -12.43 -4.20 -20.96
C ASP A 196 -12.52 -5.06 -19.69
N ARG A 197 -11.42 -5.67 -19.28
CA ARG A 197 -11.33 -6.48 -18.08
C ARG A 197 -10.61 -5.74 -16.97
N PHE A 198 -11.00 -6.02 -15.74
CA PHE A 198 -10.48 -5.36 -14.54
C PHE A 198 -9.65 -6.32 -13.70
N ARG A 199 -8.56 -5.82 -13.16
CA ARG A 199 -7.75 -6.49 -12.16
C ARG A 199 -7.65 -5.63 -10.92
N THR A 200 -7.77 -6.22 -9.76
CA THR A 200 -7.51 -5.53 -8.49
C THR A 200 -6.03 -5.19 -8.39
N ASP A 201 -5.72 -3.95 -8.04
CA ASP A 201 -4.35 -3.48 -7.82
C ASP A 201 -4.06 -3.34 -6.32
N THR A 202 -4.92 -2.64 -5.59
CA THR A 202 -4.84 -2.54 -4.13
C THR A 202 -6.21 -2.42 -3.51
N TYR A 203 -6.30 -2.65 -2.22
CA TYR A 203 -7.53 -2.53 -1.45
C TYR A 203 -7.23 -2.03 -0.05
N GLN A 204 -8.27 -1.53 0.63
CA GLN A 204 -8.21 -1.19 2.04
C GLN A 204 -9.57 -1.42 2.70
N ILE A 205 -9.57 -2.00 3.88
CA ILE A 205 -10.75 -2.41 4.63
C ILE A 205 -10.92 -1.48 5.84
N SER A 206 -12.14 -1.04 6.08
CA SER A 206 -12.55 -0.31 7.30
C SER A 206 -13.85 -0.88 7.84
N ASP A 207 -14.34 -0.36 8.96
CA ASP A 207 -15.65 -0.72 9.51
C ASP A 207 -16.80 -0.40 8.56
N ASN A 208 -16.66 0.65 7.77
CA ASN A 208 -17.76 1.22 7.01
C ASN A 208 -17.69 0.92 5.52
N PHE A 209 -16.49 0.68 4.99
CA PHE A 209 -16.29 0.54 3.56
C PHE A 209 -15.09 -0.32 3.20
N LEU A 210 -15.13 -0.87 1.99
CA LEU A 210 -13.99 -1.40 1.27
C LEU A 210 -13.61 -0.41 0.17
N TYR A 211 -12.36 0.06 0.19
CA TYR A 211 -11.75 0.76 -0.93
C TYR A 211 -11.05 -0.26 -1.84
N VAL A 212 -11.21 -0.10 -3.14
CA VAL A 212 -10.52 -0.90 -4.15
C VAL A 212 -9.97 0.03 -5.23
N SER A 213 -8.69 -0.10 -5.52
CA SER A 213 -8.11 0.40 -6.76
C SER A 213 -7.95 -0.76 -7.72
N ALA A 214 -8.40 -0.57 -8.93
CA ALA A 214 -8.32 -1.56 -9.99
C ALA A 214 -7.77 -0.92 -11.26
N MET A 215 -7.16 -1.72 -12.10
CA MET A 215 -6.70 -1.29 -13.41
C MET A 215 -7.52 -2.00 -14.48
N GLU A 216 -8.06 -1.23 -15.39
CA GLU A 216 -8.65 -1.75 -16.62
C GLU A 216 -7.56 -2.22 -17.60
N GLY A 217 -7.83 -3.20 -18.43
CA GLY A 217 -6.83 -3.77 -19.34
C GLY A 217 -6.25 -2.78 -20.34
N ASN A 218 -6.94 -1.66 -20.60
CA ASN A 218 -6.43 -0.53 -21.39
C ASN A 218 -5.43 0.35 -20.63
N GLY A 219 -5.17 0.06 -19.35
CA GLY A 219 -4.26 0.79 -18.47
C GLY A 219 -4.89 1.98 -17.74
N GLN A 220 -6.22 2.11 -17.75
CA GLN A 220 -6.91 3.13 -16.97
C GLN A 220 -7.16 2.65 -15.55
N ASP A 221 -6.88 3.52 -14.58
CA ASP A 221 -7.18 3.25 -13.19
C ASP A 221 -8.67 3.47 -12.91
N VAL A 222 -9.23 2.59 -12.09
CA VAL A 222 -10.59 2.67 -11.57
C VAL A 222 -10.52 2.57 -10.06
N MET A 223 -11.25 3.45 -9.39
CA MET A 223 -11.41 3.42 -7.95
C MET A 223 -12.85 3.06 -7.61
N ALA A 224 -13.03 2.24 -6.60
CA ALA A 224 -14.35 1.87 -6.09
C ALA A 224 -14.37 1.96 -4.57
N LEU A 225 -15.49 2.42 -4.05
CA LEU A 225 -15.79 2.48 -2.63
C LEU A 225 -17.10 1.73 -2.38
N TYR A 226 -17.01 0.58 -1.74
CA TYR A 226 -18.17 -0.21 -1.36
C TYR A 226 -18.53 0.04 0.09
N SER A 227 -19.77 0.44 0.36
CA SER A 227 -20.26 0.66 1.73
C SER A 227 -20.83 -0.63 2.31
N PHE A 228 -20.25 -1.13 3.39
CA PHE A 228 -20.79 -2.29 4.12
C PHE A 228 -22.18 -2.00 4.73
N LYS A 229 -22.42 -0.75 5.11
CA LYS A 229 -23.69 -0.35 5.71
C LYS A 229 -24.85 -0.35 4.71
N THR A 230 -24.62 0.08 3.48
CA THR A 230 -25.70 0.29 2.49
C THR A 230 -25.68 -0.75 1.37
N GLY A 231 -24.64 -1.53 1.24
CA GLY A 231 -24.42 -2.46 0.13
C GLY A 231 -24.19 -1.78 -1.23
N LYS A 232 -23.94 -0.46 -1.24
CA LYS A 232 -23.77 0.32 -2.48
C LYS A 232 -22.31 0.53 -2.80
N THR A 233 -22.01 0.55 -4.10
CA THR A 233 -20.69 0.88 -4.64
C THR A 233 -20.73 2.22 -5.35
N LEU A 234 -19.76 3.07 -5.07
CA LEU A 234 -19.39 4.22 -5.88
C LEU A 234 -18.11 3.89 -6.61
N SER A 235 -18.07 4.12 -7.92
CA SER A 235 -16.84 3.87 -8.71
C SER A 235 -16.65 4.94 -9.76
N GLY A 236 -15.40 5.17 -10.15
CA GLY A 236 -15.04 6.13 -11.18
C GLY A 236 -13.55 6.05 -11.54
N HIS A 237 -13.23 6.65 -12.69
CA HIS A 237 -11.85 6.75 -13.17
C HIS A 237 -11.09 7.96 -12.57
N ARG A 238 -11.78 8.84 -11.90
CA ARG A 238 -11.20 10.08 -11.35
C ARG A 238 -11.86 10.42 -10.03
N LEU A 239 -11.04 10.75 -9.04
CA LEU A 239 -11.48 11.52 -7.87
C LEU A 239 -11.27 12.99 -8.18
N ILE A 240 -12.31 13.78 -7.98
CA ILE A 240 -12.21 15.23 -8.04
C ILE A 240 -12.03 15.70 -6.60
N ASP A 241 -10.90 16.30 -6.34
CA ASP A 241 -10.65 16.98 -5.08
C ASP A 241 -11.25 18.39 -5.17
N ASP A 242 -12.36 18.60 -4.47
CA ASP A 242 -13.02 19.90 -4.40
C ASP A 242 -12.46 20.81 -3.29
N VAL A 243 -11.53 20.29 -2.49
CA VAL A 243 -10.89 20.98 -1.37
C VAL A 243 -9.60 21.66 -1.80
N PHE A 244 -8.72 20.91 -2.42
CA PHE A 244 -7.36 21.37 -2.75
C PHE A 244 -7.26 21.90 -4.18
N PHE A 245 -8.08 21.39 -5.10
CA PHE A 245 -7.99 21.68 -6.54
C PHE A 245 -9.35 21.84 -7.19
N PRO A 246 -10.24 22.71 -6.68
CA PRO A 246 -11.56 22.91 -7.27
C PRO A 246 -11.40 23.46 -8.69
N ASN A 247 -11.76 22.68 -9.69
CA ASN A 247 -11.67 22.92 -11.14
C ASN A 247 -10.42 22.38 -11.86
N ASN A 248 -9.47 21.79 -11.18
CA ASN A 248 -8.44 21.02 -11.86
C ASN A 248 -8.63 19.55 -11.58
N THR A 249 -8.66 18.77 -12.62
CA THR A 249 -8.49 17.33 -12.58
C THR A 249 -7.08 17.04 -12.04
N PHE A 250 -6.89 17.19 -10.74
CA PHE A 250 -5.80 16.49 -10.10
C PHE A 250 -6.22 15.04 -10.12
N VAL A 251 -5.86 14.40 -11.20
CA VAL A 251 -6.07 12.97 -11.36
C VAL A 251 -5.13 12.35 -10.35
N PHE A 252 -5.69 11.78 -9.28
CA PHE A 252 -5.00 10.79 -8.48
C PHE A 252 -4.81 9.57 -9.39
N THR A 253 -3.86 9.66 -10.33
CA THR A 253 -3.51 8.56 -11.20
C THR A 253 -2.59 7.62 -10.44
N GLY A 254 -2.81 6.34 -10.55
CA GLY A 254 -2.00 5.14 -10.24
C GLY A 254 -0.96 5.13 -9.13
N PHE A 255 -0.35 6.24 -8.82
CA PHE A 255 0.62 6.39 -7.73
C PHE A 255 0.00 6.96 -6.44
N ASN A 256 -1.27 7.31 -6.44
CA ASN A 256 -1.96 7.97 -5.34
C ASN A 256 -3.10 7.12 -4.75
N THR A 257 -2.85 5.84 -4.58
CA THR A 257 -3.73 5.00 -3.77
C THR A 257 -3.64 5.42 -2.30
N PRO A 258 -4.74 5.34 -1.54
CA PRO A 258 -4.68 5.55 -0.09
C PRO A 258 -3.61 4.63 0.51
N ARG A 259 -2.89 5.15 1.47
CA ARG A 259 -1.81 4.40 2.13
C ARG A 259 -2.25 3.74 3.42
N ALA A 260 -3.33 4.24 3.99
CA ALA A 260 -3.91 3.69 5.21
C ALA A 260 -5.39 4.06 5.31
N VAL A 261 -6.10 3.32 6.15
CA VAL A 261 -7.42 3.66 6.67
C VAL A 261 -7.29 3.83 8.16
N GLU A 262 -7.74 4.94 8.70
CA GLU A 262 -7.76 5.19 10.14
C GLU A 262 -9.05 5.94 10.50
N ASP A 263 -9.77 5.49 11.51
CA ASP A 263 -11.03 6.06 11.99
C ASP A 263 -12.07 6.34 10.89
N GLY A 264 -12.12 5.48 9.87
CA GLY A 264 -13.04 5.64 8.74
C GLY A 264 -12.58 6.66 7.69
N TRP A 265 -11.35 7.17 7.79
CA TRP A 265 -10.74 8.06 6.82
C TRP A 265 -9.75 7.30 5.93
N LEU A 266 -9.78 7.61 4.65
CA LEU A 266 -8.74 7.19 3.71
C LEU A 266 -7.62 8.22 3.75
N LEU A 267 -6.38 7.78 4.00
CA LEU A 267 -5.21 8.63 4.11
C LEU A 267 -4.37 8.56 2.84
N TRP A 268 -4.09 9.73 2.27
CA TRP A 268 -3.17 9.89 1.15
C TRP A 268 -1.96 10.71 1.56
N PHE A 269 -0.81 10.36 1.00
CA PHE A 269 0.38 11.19 1.08
C PHE A 269 0.54 12.00 -0.20
N VAL A 270 0.59 13.31 -0.05
CA VAL A 270 0.83 14.23 -1.15
C VAL A 270 2.24 14.79 -1.02
N ARG A 271 3.03 14.73 -2.08
CA ARG A 271 4.36 15.33 -2.09
C ARG A 271 4.24 16.85 -1.93
N PRO A 272 5.05 17.49 -1.05
CA PRO A 272 4.99 18.93 -0.85
C PRO A 272 5.09 19.74 -2.14
N SER A 273 5.99 19.38 -3.04
CA SER A 273 6.16 20.03 -4.34
C SER A 273 4.89 19.94 -5.23
N TRP A 274 4.14 18.85 -5.17
CA TRP A 274 2.88 18.71 -5.91
C TRP A 274 1.77 19.55 -5.28
N LEU A 275 1.69 19.54 -3.95
CA LEU A 275 0.73 20.37 -3.21
C LEU A 275 0.97 21.85 -3.51
N LEU A 276 2.20 22.30 -3.42
CA LEU A 276 2.60 23.68 -3.69
C LEU A 276 2.33 24.07 -5.16
N ARG A 277 2.65 23.21 -6.11
CA ARG A 277 2.35 23.43 -7.53
C ARG A 277 0.86 23.58 -7.80
N GLY A 278 0.04 22.71 -7.22
CA GLY A 278 -1.43 22.80 -7.34
C GLY A 278 -1.97 24.08 -6.74
N TYR A 279 -1.57 24.40 -5.53
CA TYR A 279 -1.92 25.62 -4.83
C TYR A 279 -1.58 26.89 -5.63
N ASN A 280 -0.35 27.00 -6.12
CA ASN A 280 0.11 28.14 -6.92
C ASN A 280 -0.62 28.23 -8.27
N THR A 281 -0.88 27.09 -8.91
CA THR A 281 -1.63 27.04 -10.16
C THR A 281 -3.07 27.51 -9.95
N TYR A 282 -3.73 27.07 -8.88
CA TYR A 282 -5.07 27.53 -8.55
C TYR A 282 -5.10 29.02 -8.27
N LYS A 283 -4.21 29.50 -7.39
CA LYS A 283 -4.08 30.92 -7.07
C LYS A 283 -3.90 31.81 -8.31
N LYS A 284 -3.11 31.36 -9.28
CA LYS A 284 -2.84 32.10 -10.52
C LYS A 284 -4.03 32.16 -11.47
N ASN A 285 -4.88 31.12 -11.47
CA ASN A 285 -5.94 30.94 -12.47
C ASN A 285 -7.33 31.34 -12.01
N VAL A 286 -7.52 31.75 -10.75
CA VAL A 286 -8.82 32.17 -10.22
C VAL A 286 -8.89 33.68 -10.00
N SER A 287 -10.12 34.22 -9.94
CA SER A 287 -10.32 35.62 -9.55
C SER A 287 -9.95 35.85 -8.09
N SER A 288 -9.60 37.09 -7.72
CA SER A 288 -9.30 37.48 -6.35
C SER A 288 -10.39 37.10 -5.37
N GLU A 289 -11.66 37.28 -5.76
CA GLU A 289 -12.80 36.93 -4.96
C GLU A 289 -12.90 35.42 -4.65
N LYS A 290 -12.67 34.57 -5.67
CA LYS A 290 -12.62 33.11 -5.50
C LYS A 290 -11.42 32.69 -4.65
N TRP A 291 -10.30 33.38 -4.80
CA TRP A 291 -9.11 33.13 -4.00
C TRP A 291 -9.34 33.45 -2.51
N GLU A 292 -9.94 34.60 -2.20
CA GLU A 292 -10.29 34.97 -0.83
C GLU A 292 -11.28 33.95 -0.20
N ALA A 293 -12.30 33.53 -0.96
CA ALA A 293 -13.24 32.50 -0.52
C ALA A 293 -12.55 31.17 -0.21
N PHE A 294 -11.59 30.77 -1.06
CA PHE A 294 -10.76 29.59 -0.86
C PHE A 294 -9.94 29.69 0.42
N CYS A 295 -9.23 30.81 0.64
CA CYS A 295 -8.43 31.01 1.83
C CYS A 295 -9.25 30.95 3.12
N LYS A 296 -10.46 31.52 3.11
CA LYS A 296 -11.38 31.43 4.25
C LYS A 296 -11.85 30.02 4.52
N ARG A 297 -12.08 29.23 3.47
CA ARG A 297 -12.59 27.85 3.57
C ARG A 297 -11.51 26.87 4.02
N HIS A 298 -10.25 27.10 3.63
CA HIS A 298 -9.13 26.19 3.84
C HIS A 298 -7.91 26.83 4.53
N PRO A 299 -8.08 27.42 5.74
CA PRO A 299 -7.00 28.20 6.38
C PRO A 299 -5.76 27.37 6.70
N LYS A 300 -5.94 26.10 7.13
CA LYS A 300 -4.81 25.20 7.42
C LYS A 300 -3.99 24.85 6.17
N LEU A 301 -4.65 24.68 5.03
CA LEU A 301 -3.95 24.42 3.77
C LEU A 301 -3.12 25.63 3.34
N VAL A 302 -3.70 26.83 3.46
CA VAL A 302 -3.01 28.08 3.16
C VAL A 302 -1.76 28.24 4.05
N GLU A 303 -1.89 27.95 5.34
CA GLU A 303 -0.78 27.96 6.29
C GLU A 303 0.33 27.00 5.87
N VAL A 304 -0.02 25.73 5.62
CA VAL A 304 0.94 24.71 5.19
C VAL A 304 1.63 25.13 3.89
N CYS A 305 0.87 25.55 2.86
CA CYS A 305 1.46 25.95 1.58
C CYS A 305 2.33 27.23 1.68
N SER A 306 2.08 28.09 2.68
CA SER A 306 2.91 29.27 2.90
C SER A 306 4.27 28.95 3.55
N GLN A 307 4.39 27.78 4.16
CA GLN A 307 5.61 27.30 4.82
C GLN A 307 6.45 26.36 3.91
N LEU A 308 5.86 25.89 2.81
CA LEU A 308 6.57 25.06 1.84
C LEU A 308 7.35 25.93 0.85
N ASP A 309 8.51 25.47 0.45
CA ASP A 309 9.31 25.99 -0.65
C ASP A 309 9.46 24.94 -1.76
N GLU A 310 10.04 25.31 -2.89
CA GLU A 310 10.20 24.42 -4.05
C GLU A 310 11.20 23.28 -3.78
N GLU A 311 11.98 23.35 -2.70
CA GLU A 311 12.98 22.37 -2.31
C GLU A 311 12.43 21.41 -1.21
N SER A 312 11.23 21.66 -0.70
CA SER A 312 10.60 20.89 0.40
C SER A 312 10.14 19.49 0.01
#